data_6ac05f6a9b76d4454f43873318503aff
#
_entry.id   6ac05f6a9b76d4454f43873318503aff
#
_cell.length_a   1.000
_cell.length_b   1.000
_cell.length_c   1.000
_cell.angle_alpha   90.00
_cell.angle_beta   90.00
_cell.angle_gamma   90.00
#
_symmetry.space_group_name_H-M   'P 1'
#
loop_
_entity.id
_entity.type
_entity.pdbx_description
1 polymer ?
#
loop_
_entity_poly.entity_id
_entity_poly.type
_entity_poly.pdbx_seq_one_letter_code
_entity_poly.pdbx_strand_id
1 'polypeptide(L)'
;MTLVVVTGMPGAGSSTVIKEALSLIEDRSRSKRERERYSVRNYGDVMYEAALEEGIVRNRDELRRLSVEKQREIQLHACDKIAEWRRSTDHIIIDTHCTIKTPAGYLPGLPEYVLRKLKPDMFVLIEAKPEEILERRRKDKTRERDVEDKSGIEEHQFMNRAVSMTYACLTGAAVKIIKNHNNGLREAAEEFANLL
;
A
#
# COMPACT_ATOMS: atom_id res chain seq x y z
N MET A 1 3.39 11.57 -15.28
CA MET A 1 2.82 10.29 -14.81
C MET A 1 3.63 9.81 -13.64
N THR A 2 3.00 9.66 -12.48
CA THR A 2 3.70 9.29 -11.24
C THR A 2 3.04 8.04 -10.63
N LEU A 3 3.84 7.08 -10.19
CA LEU A 3 3.38 5.92 -9.44
C LEU A 3 3.89 6.03 -8.00
N VAL A 4 2.96 6.21 -7.07
CA VAL A 4 3.23 6.30 -5.64
C VAL A 4 2.78 5.01 -4.96
N VAL A 5 3.68 4.35 -4.26
CA VAL A 5 3.34 3.21 -3.42
C VAL A 5 3.14 3.69 -2.00
N VAL A 6 1.92 3.60 -1.51
CA VAL A 6 1.59 3.90 -0.10
C VAL A 6 1.55 2.60 0.67
N THR A 7 2.21 2.57 1.79
CA THR A 7 2.29 1.40 2.65
C THR A 7 2.15 1.81 4.11
N GLY A 8 1.62 0.91 4.88
CA GLY A 8 1.50 1.03 6.33
C GLY A 8 1.13 -0.31 6.92
N MET A 9 1.50 -0.53 8.16
CA MET A 9 1.02 -1.74 8.81
C MET A 9 -0.49 -1.63 9.13
N PRO A 10 -1.20 -2.75 9.24
CA PRO A 10 -2.62 -2.76 9.58
C PRO A 10 -2.91 -1.95 10.85
N GLY A 11 -3.80 -0.95 10.76
CA GLY A 11 -4.11 -0.02 11.85
C GLY A 11 -3.36 1.32 11.80
N ALA A 12 -2.36 1.49 10.93
CA ALA A 12 -1.72 2.79 10.72
C ALA A 12 -2.63 3.81 9.99
N GLY A 13 -3.60 3.32 9.20
CA GLY A 13 -4.61 4.14 8.54
C GLY A 13 -4.23 4.63 7.15
N SER A 14 -3.39 3.90 6.39
CA SER A 14 -2.96 4.27 5.04
C SER A 14 -4.13 4.57 4.11
N SER A 15 -5.09 3.66 4.00
CA SER A 15 -6.26 3.85 3.12
C SER A 15 -7.13 5.06 3.53
N THR A 16 -7.18 5.39 4.83
CA THR A 16 -7.91 6.56 5.32
C THR A 16 -7.19 7.85 4.96
N VAL A 17 -5.87 7.89 5.11
CA VAL A 17 -5.04 9.04 4.70
C VAL A 17 -5.13 9.28 3.20
N ILE A 18 -5.06 8.21 2.39
CA ILE A 18 -5.22 8.30 0.93
C ILE A 18 -6.58 8.93 0.57
N LYS A 19 -7.66 8.41 1.16
CA LYS A 19 -9.02 8.89 0.89
C LYS A 19 -9.20 10.36 1.26
N GLU A 20 -8.73 10.76 2.43
CA GLU A 20 -8.82 12.14 2.91
C GLU A 20 -7.97 13.08 2.04
N ALA A 21 -6.75 12.67 1.67
CA ALA A 21 -5.89 13.47 0.79
C ALA A 21 -6.52 13.72 -0.59
N LEU A 22 -7.15 12.70 -1.17
CA LEU A 22 -7.86 12.86 -2.45
C LEU A 22 -9.06 13.77 -2.32
N SER A 23 -9.81 13.70 -1.21
CA SER A 23 -10.90 14.64 -0.93
C SER A 23 -10.38 16.09 -0.86
N LEU A 24 -9.26 16.32 -0.20
CA LEU A 24 -8.63 17.65 -0.13
C LEU A 24 -8.17 18.15 -1.51
N ILE A 25 -7.65 17.26 -2.37
CA ILE A 25 -7.28 17.60 -3.73
C ILE A 25 -8.52 17.93 -4.56
N GLU A 26 -9.60 17.16 -4.44
CA GLU A 26 -10.87 17.40 -5.11
C GLU A 26 -11.46 18.76 -4.73
N ASP A 27 -11.44 19.11 -3.45
CA ASP A 27 -11.95 20.40 -2.95
C ASP A 27 -11.11 21.59 -3.47
N ARG A 28 -9.80 21.39 -3.68
CA ARG A 28 -8.91 22.41 -4.25
C ARG A 28 -8.98 22.49 -5.78
N SER A 29 -9.47 21.45 -6.43
CA SER A 29 -9.48 21.31 -7.89
C SER A 29 -10.55 22.19 -8.53
N ARG A 30 -10.18 22.97 -9.57
CA ARG A 30 -11.06 23.88 -10.30
C ARG A 30 -11.84 23.20 -11.43
N SER A 31 -11.44 21.99 -11.84
CA SER A 31 -12.07 21.28 -12.96
C SER A 31 -12.24 19.77 -12.69
N LYS A 32 -13.23 19.16 -13.37
CA LYS A 32 -13.45 17.71 -13.34
C LYS A 32 -12.20 16.93 -13.81
N ARG A 33 -11.49 17.47 -14.83
CA ARG A 33 -10.29 16.86 -15.40
C ARG A 33 -9.14 16.76 -14.39
N GLU A 34 -9.00 17.73 -13.47
CA GLU A 34 -7.98 17.66 -12.41
C GLU A 34 -8.31 16.58 -11.38
N ARG A 35 -9.60 16.30 -11.12
CA ARG A 35 -10.07 15.27 -10.19
C ARG A 35 -9.82 13.86 -10.74
N GLU A 36 -10.00 13.65 -12.03
CA GLU A 36 -9.84 12.37 -12.70
C GLU A 36 -8.35 11.95 -12.91
N ARG A 37 -7.39 12.78 -12.49
CA ARG A 37 -5.96 12.52 -12.66
C ARG A 37 -5.40 11.41 -11.74
N TYR A 38 -6.10 11.07 -10.66
CA TYR A 38 -5.62 10.13 -9.65
C TYR A 38 -6.41 8.83 -9.70
N SER A 39 -5.71 7.72 -9.74
CA SER A 39 -6.28 6.38 -9.61
C SER A 39 -5.70 5.65 -8.42
N VAL A 40 -6.55 5.21 -7.50
CA VAL A 40 -6.13 4.41 -6.34
C VAL A 40 -6.45 2.94 -6.57
N ARG A 41 -5.48 2.08 -6.30
CA ARG A 41 -5.65 0.62 -6.38
C ARG A 41 -5.01 -0.06 -5.17
N ASN A 42 -5.70 -1.02 -4.60
CA ASN A 42 -5.08 -1.92 -3.64
C ASN A 42 -4.39 -3.05 -4.40
N TYR A 43 -3.10 -3.26 -4.16
CA TYR A 43 -2.32 -4.25 -4.90
C TYR A 43 -2.87 -5.69 -4.74
N GLY A 44 -3.31 -6.02 -3.53
CA GLY A 44 -3.92 -7.32 -3.26
C GLY A 44 -5.24 -7.53 -4.01
N ASP A 45 -6.02 -6.47 -4.24
CA ASP A 45 -7.25 -6.54 -5.04
C ASP A 45 -6.92 -6.72 -6.52
N VAL A 46 -5.90 -6.02 -7.03
CA VAL A 46 -5.43 -6.19 -8.42
C VAL A 46 -4.92 -7.63 -8.65
N MET A 47 -4.19 -8.19 -7.70
CA MET A 47 -3.77 -9.60 -7.75
C MET A 47 -4.96 -10.55 -7.78
N TYR A 48 -5.98 -10.27 -6.97
CA TYR A 48 -7.18 -11.08 -6.92
C TYR A 48 -7.98 -11.00 -8.23
N GLU A 49 -8.14 -9.82 -8.80
CA GLU A 49 -8.77 -9.63 -10.11
C GLU A 49 -8.01 -10.39 -11.20
N ALA A 50 -6.68 -10.30 -11.24
CA ALA A 50 -5.86 -11.04 -12.19
C ALA A 50 -6.03 -12.56 -12.06
N ALA A 51 -6.06 -13.09 -10.84
CA ALA A 51 -6.23 -14.50 -10.58
C ALA A 51 -7.64 -15.01 -10.91
N LEU A 52 -8.67 -14.18 -10.73
CA LEU A 52 -10.04 -14.49 -11.14
C LEU A 52 -10.19 -14.57 -12.65
N GLU A 53 -9.63 -13.60 -13.38
CA GLU A 53 -9.69 -13.56 -14.85
C GLU A 53 -9.03 -14.79 -15.49
N GLU A 54 -7.96 -15.30 -14.89
CA GLU A 54 -7.28 -16.52 -15.33
C GLU A 54 -7.95 -17.80 -14.81
N GLY A 55 -9.01 -17.70 -13.99
CA GLY A 55 -9.68 -18.85 -13.42
C GLY A 55 -8.86 -19.64 -12.40
N ILE A 56 -7.79 -19.05 -11.85
CA ILE A 56 -6.88 -19.70 -10.91
C ILE A 56 -7.51 -19.81 -9.52
N VAL A 57 -8.32 -18.82 -9.12
CA VAL A 57 -8.97 -18.78 -7.81
C VAL A 57 -10.46 -18.45 -7.95
N ARG A 58 -11.25 -18.85 -6.96
CA ARG A 58 -12.69 -18.54 -6.87
C ARG A 58 -12.99 -17.50 -5.79
N ASN A 59 -12.08 -17.36 -4.82
CA ASN A 59 -12.18 -16.41 -3.72
C ASN A 59 -10.78 -15.93 -3.28
N ARG A 60 -10.76 -14.86 -2.49
CA ARG A 60 -9.52 -14.21 -2.07
C ARG A 60 -8.65 -15.07 -1.14
N ASP A 61 -9.25 -15.99 -0.38
CA ASP A 61 -8.51 -16.83 0.55
C ASP A 61 -7.67 -17.89 -0.17
N GLU A 62 -8.09 -18.29 -1.36
CA GLU A 62 -7.35 -19.23 -2.20
C GLU A 62 -6.01 -18.65 -2.66
N LEU A 63 -5.88 -17.33 -2.85
CA LEU A 63 -4.60 -16.68 -3.20
C LEU A 63 -3.48 -17.04 -2.24
N ARG A 64 -3.77 -17.10 -0.94
CA ARG A 64 -2.78 -17.40 0.09
C ARG A 64 -2.31 -18.86 0.08
N ARG A 65 -3.05 -19.75 -0.57
CA ARG A 65 -2.76 -21.19 -0.64
C ARG A 65 -2.09 -21.60 -1.93
N LEU A 66 -1.90 -20.67 -2.85
CA LEU A 66 -1.23 -20.94 -4.13
C LEU A 66 0.26 -21.21 -3.93
N SER A 67 0.83 -22.02 -4.82
CA SER A 67 2.28 -22.22 -4.87
C SER A 67 3.00 -20.89 -5.12
N VAL A 68 4.27 -20.80 -4.70
CA VAL A 68 5.11 -19.60 -4.89
C VAL A 68 5.19 -19.21 -6.37
N GLU A 69 5.26 -20.19 -7.27
CA GLU A 69 5.30 -19.97 -8.73
C GLU A 69 4.00 -19.30 -9.22
N LYS A 70 2.85 -19.80 -8.80
CA LYS A 70 1.55 -19.22 -9.16
C LYS A 70 1.35 -17.83 -8.57
N GLN A 71 1.77 -17.62 -7.32
CA GLN A 71 1.75 -16.28 -6.73
C GLN A 71 2.61 -15.30 -7.53
N ARG A 72 3.79 -15.72 -8.00
CA ARG A 72 4.67 -14.91 -8.84
C ARG A 72 4.04 -14.56 -10.18
N GLU A 73 3.41 -15.52 -10.86
CA GLU A 73 2.69 -15.29 -12.11
C GLU A 73 1.60 -14.23 -11.93
N ILE A 74 0.75 -14.38 -10.91
CA ILE A 74 -0.32 -13.42 -10.58
C ILE A 74 0.25 -12.03 -10.26
N GLN A 75 1.34 -11.96 -9.49
CA GLN A 75 1.98 -10.67 -9.17
C GLN A 75 2.49 -9.97 -10.43
N LEU A 76 3.06 -10.70 -11.37
CA LEU A 76 3.53 -10.13 -12.65
C LEU A 76 2.34 -9.67 -13.52
N HIS A 77 1.26 -10.46 -13.57
CA HIS A 77 0.04 -10.06 -14.29
C HIS A 77 -0.61 -8.82 -13.65
N ALA A 78 -0.67 -8.74 -12.33
CA ALA A 78 -1.12 -7.53 -11.64
C ALA A 78 -0.28 -6.29 -12.00
N CYS A 79 1.03 -6.45 -12.16
CA CYS A 79 1.90 -5.37 -12.64
C CYS A 79 1.56 -4.94 -14.08
N ASP A 80 1.20 -5.88 -14.97
CA ASP A 80 0.78 -5.55 -16.35
C ASP A 80 -0.50 -4.73 -16.36
N LYS A 81 -1.50 -5.11 -15.56
CA LYS A 81 -2.73 -4.34 -15.38
C LYS A 81 -2.44 -2.91 -14.88
N ILE A 82 -1.55 -2.76 -13.89
CA ILE A 82 -1.16 -1.44 -13.38
C ILE A 82 -0.44 -0.63 -14.48
N ALA A 83 0.42 -1.25 -15.28
CA ALA A 83 1.10 -0.59 -16.38
C ALA A 83 0.12 -0.11 -17.47
N GLU A 84 -0.96 -0.83 -17.73
CA GLU A 84 -2.03 -0.41 -18.64
C GLU A 84 -2.77 0.82 -18.10
N TRP A 85 -3.15 0.82 -16.83
CA TRP A 85 -3.80 1.98 -16.21
C TRP A 85 -2.89 3.21 -16.21
N ARG A 86 -1.57 3.01 -16.06
CA ARG A 86 -0.58 4.10 -16.13
C ARG A 86 -0.60 4.83 -17.48
N ARG A 87 -1.09 4.20 -18.57
CA ARG A 87 -1.23 4.85 -19.89
C ARG A 87 -2.41 5.80 -19.98
N SER A 88 -3.42 5.61 -19.14
CA SER A 88 -4.68 6.38 -19.17
C SER A 88 -4.85 7.33 -17.98
N THR A 89 -3.95 7.30 -16.99
CA THR A 89 -4.06 8.06 -15.73
C THR A 89 -2.74 8.77 -15.45
N ASP A 90 -2.78 10.02 -15.03
CA ASP A 90 -1.58 10.81 -14.74
C ASP A 90 -0.86 10.34 -13.49
N HIS A 91 -1.61 9.93 -12.46
CA HIS A 91 -1.07 9.52 -11.18
C HIS A 91 -1.75 8.23 -10.69
N ILE A 92 -0.95 7.23 -10.33
CA ILE A 92 -1.42 5.98 -9.73
C ILE A 92 -0.91 5.89 -8.30
N ILE A 93 -1.81 5.64 -7.38
CA ILE A 93 -1.53 5.36 -5.98
C ILE A 93 -1.81 3.89 -5.72
N ILE A 94 -0.78 3.14 -5.36
CA ILE A 94 -0.90 1.73 -4.99
C ILE A 94 -0.86 1.60 -3.47
N ASP A 95 -1.98 1.21 -2.87
CA ASP A 95 -2.07 0.87 -1.44
C ASP A 95 -1.67 -0.60 -1.25
N THR A 96 -0.63 -0.86 -0.47
CA THR A 96 -0.11 -2.22 -0.25
C THR A 96 0.61 -2.33 1.10
N HIS A 97 1.21 -3.49 1.36
CA HIS A 97 2.09 -3.71 2.51
C HIS A 97 3.55 -3.75 2.06
N CYS A 98 4.42 -3.05 2.80
CA CYS A 98 5.85 -3.10 2.57
C CYS A 98 6.42 -4.47 2.93
N THR A 99 6.04 -4.97 4.11
CA THR A 99 6.37 -6.31 4.58
C THR A 99 5.14 -7.04 5.09
N ILE A 100 5.18 -8.36 5.03
CA ILE A 100 4.15 -9.27 5.54
C ILE A 100 4.80 -10.12 6.62
N LYS A 101 4.32 -9.99 7.86
CA LYS A 101 4.77 -10.82 8.97
C LYS A 101 4.13 -12.20 8.89
N THR A 102 4.93 -13.24 9.01
CA THR A 102 4.51 -14.63 9.02
C THR A 102 5.16 -15.36 10.19
N PRO A 103 4.71 -16.56 10.55
CA PRO A 103 5.41 -17.38 11.56
C PRO A 103 6.87 -17.69 11.21
N ALA A 104 7.22 -17.68 9.91
CA ALA A 104 8.58 -17.92 9.42
C ALA A 104 9.44 -16.63 9.33
N GLY A 105 8.87 -15.46 9.66
CA GLY A 105 9.55 -14.17 9.57
C GLY A 105 8.86 -13.18 8.63
N TYR A 106 9.60 -12.17 8.18
CA TYR A 106 9.05 -11.12 7.29
C TYR A 106 9.27 -11.47 5.82
N LEU A 107 8.21 -11.38 5.05
CA LEU A 107 8.26 -11.47 3.59
C LEU A 107 8.19 -10.06 2.97
N PRO A 108 8.91 -9.78 1.88
CA PRO A 108 8.74 -8.55 1.13
C PRO A 108 7.36 -8.51 0.48
N GLY A 109 6.63 -7.39 0.67
CA GLY A 109 5.32 -7.19 0.03
C GLY A 109 5.42 -6.95 -1.47
N LEU A 110 6.55 -6.37 -1.91
CA LEU A 110 6.88 -6.13 -3.30
C LEU A 110 8.26 -6.76 -3.60
N PRO A 111 8.31 -8.02 -4.04
CA PRO A 111 9.57 -8.67 -4.46
C PRO A 111 10.28 -7.90 -5.58
N GLU A 112 11.56 -8.14 -5.76
CA GLU A 112 12.42 -7.41 -6.70
C GLU A 112 11.87 -7.40 -8.13
N TYR A 113 11.36 -8.54 -8.63
CA TYR A 113 10.77 -8.63 -9.96
C TYR A 113 9.50 -7.77 -10.12
N VAL A 114 8.73 -7.56 -9.05
CA VAL A 114 7.58 -6.64 -9.01
C VAL A 114 8.07 -5.20 -9.08
N LEU A 115 9.07 -4.84 -8.26
CA LEU A 115 9.65 -3.50 -8.25
C LEU A 115 10.23 -3.10 -9.61
N ARG A 116 10.95 -4.00 -10.26
CA ARG A 116 11.50 -3.78 -11.61
C ARG A 116 10.42 -3.51 -12.65
N LYS A 117 9.24 -4.13 -12.49
CA LYS A 117 8.13 -3.99 -13.43
C LYS A 117 7.30 -2.74 -13.14
N LEU A 118 6.99 -2.47 -11.88
CA LEU A 118 6.22 -1.30 -11.45
C LEU A 118 6.99 0.02 -11.60
N LYS A 119 8.28 0.03 -11.26
CA LYS A 119 9.13 1.23 -11.25
C LYS A 119 8.44 2.39 -10.53
N PRO A 120 8.17 2.27 -9.22
CA PRO A 120 7.55 3.36 -8.46
C PRO A 120 8.48 4.58 -8.40
N ASP A 121 7.88 5.76 -8.38
CA ASP A 121 8.60 7.03 -8.25
C ASP A 121 8.78 7.41 -6.78
N MET A 122 7.90 6.92 -5.89
CA MET A 122 7.93 7.21 -4.47
C MET A 122 7.31 6.09 -3.64
N PHE A 123 7.87 5.86 -2.46
CA PHE A 123 7.28 5.08 -1.36
C PHE A 123 6.85 6.01 -0.24
N VAL A 124 5.60 5.92 0.19
CA VAL A 124 5.06 6.67 1.33
C VAL A 124 4.69 5.69 2.43
N LEU A 125 5.36 5.78 3.57
CA LEU A 125 5.07 4.98 4.75
C LEU A 125 4.15 5.76 5.68
N ILE A 126 2.95 5.25 5.90
CA ILE A 126 2.04 5.78 6.91
C ILE A 126 2.29 5.05 8.23
N GLU A 127 2.65 5.81 9.25
CA GLU A 127 2.98 5.30 10.57
C GLU A 127 2.15 5.99 11.66
N ALA A 128 1.99 5.31 12.79
CA ALA A 128 1.42 5.88 14.01
C ALA A 128 2.17 5.34 15.23
N LYS A 129 1.90 5.88 16.41
CA LYS A 129 2.46 5.31 17.64
C LYS A 129 1.93 3.89 17.84
N PRO A 130 2.73 2.96 18.35
CA PRO A 130 2.29 1.58 18.56
C PRO A 130 1.03 1.47 19.41
N GLU A 131 0.88 2.32 20.41
CA GLU A 131 -0.30 2.37 21.29
C GLU A 131 -1.57 2.77 20.49
N GLU A 132 -1.44 3.73 19.58
CA GLU A 132 -2.55 4.18 18.74
C GLU A 132 -2.97 3.07 17.76
N ILE A 133 -2.01 2.34 17.20
CA ILE A 133 -2.27 1.18 16.33
C ILE A 133 -3.00 0.09 17.10
N LEU A 134 -2.54 -0.24 18.30
CA LEU A 134 -3.19 -1.22 19.17
C LEU A 134 -4.64 -0.83 19.49
N GLU A 135 -4.86 0.44 19.86
CA GLU A 135 -6.19 0.95 20.16
C GLU A 135 -7.12 0.86 18.93
N ARG A 136 -6.65 1.27 17.76
CA ARG A 136 -7.40 1.20 16.50
C ARG A 136 -7.74 -0.24 16.12
N ARG A 137 -6.79 -1.18 16.29
CA ARG A 137 -7.02 -2.62 16.05
C ARG A 137 -8.06 -3.21 16.98
N ARG A 138 -8.05 -2.84 18.27
CA ARG A 138 -9.06 -3.29 19.26
C ARG A 138 -10.48 -2.80 18.94
N LYS A 139 -10.60 -1.61 18.36
CA LYS A 139 -11.89 -1.02 17.94
C LYS A 139 -12.42 -1.62 16.63
N ASP A 140 -11.54 -2.13 15.79
CA ASP A 140 -11.90 -2.70 14.48
C ASP A 140 -12.33 -4.16 14.64
N LYS A 141 -13.64 -4.39 14.74
CA LYS A 141 -14.26 -5.72 14.84
C LYS A 141 -14.45 -6.41 13.48
N THR A 142 -14.09 -5.77 12.38
CA THR A 142 -14.35 -6.28 11.01
C THR A 142 -13.30 -7.27 10.54
N ARG A 143 -12.18 -7.41 11.24
CA ARG A 143 -11.07 -8.28 10.86
C ARG A 143 -10.50 -9.02 12.06
N GLU A 144 -10.39 -10.34 11.96
CA GLU A 144 -9.51 -11.11 12.84
C GLU A 144 -8.06 -10.77 12.49
N ARG A 145 -7.30 -10.36 13.48
CA ARG A 145 -5.87 -10.04 13.33
C ARG A 145 -5.07 -10.78 14.38
N ASP A 146 -3.87 -11.19 14.00
CA ASP A 146 -2.91 -11.72 14.94
C ASP A 146 -2.69 -10.70 16.08
N VAL A 147 -2.66 -11.17 17.31
CA VAL A 147 -2.44 -10.33 18.49
C VAL A 147 -0.95 -10.00 18.53
N GLU A 148 -0.59 -8.84 18.01
CA GLU A 148 0.74 -8.27 18.21
C GLU A 148 0.71 -7.39 19.46
N ASP A 149 1.77 -7.44 20.24
CA ASP A 149 2.03 -6.51 21.32
C ASP A 149 2.69 -5.21 20.79
N LYS A 150 2.94 -4.26 21.69
CA LYS A 150 3.59 -3.00 21.35
C LYS A 150 4.96 -3.21 20.71
N SER A 151 5.76 -4.11 21.24
CA SER A 151 7.11 -4.42 20.75
C SER A 151 7.07 -5.00 19.32
N GLY A 152 6.13 -5.90 19.05
CA GLY A 152 5.92 -6.46 17.73
C GLY A 152 5.52 -5.41 16.68
N ILE A 153 4.72 -4.41 17.09
CA ILE A 153 4.35 -3.29 16.21
C ILE A 153 5.56 -2.39 15.94
N GLU A 154 6.37 -2.09 16.95
CA GLU A 154 7.60 -1.31 16.80
C GLU A 154 8.58 -1.99 15.86
N GLU A 155 8.81 -3.29 16.06
CA GLU A 155 9.65 -4.13 15.18
C GLU A 155 9.14 -4.10 13.74
N HIS A 156 7.84 -4.29 13.53
CA HIS A 156 7.25 -4.31 12.18
C HIS A 156 7.37 -2.95 11.48
N GLN A 157 7.17 -1.83 12.18
CA GLN A 157 7.41 -0.50 11.62
C GLN A 157 8.88 -0.28 11.27
N PHE A 158 9.81 -0.76 12.12
CA PHE A 158 11.23 -0.72 11.82
C PHE A 158 11.57 -1.53 10.56
N MET A 159 11.04 -2.76 10.43
CA MET A 159 11.23 -3.58 9.23
C MET A 159 10.66 -2.91 7.98
N ASN A 160 9.49 -2.27 8.06
CA ASN A 160 8.93 -1.52 6.94
C ASN A 160 9.85 -0.38 6.49
N ARG A 161 10.47 0.36 7.41
CA ARG A 161 11.43 1.42 7.07
C ARG A 161 12.68 0.85 6.38
N ALA A 162 13.26 -0.21 6.94
CA ALA A 162 14.45 -0.85 6.38
C ALA A 162 14.19 -1.38 4.96
N VAL A 163 13.08 -2.10 4.78
CA VAL A 163 12.72 -2.70 3.49
C VAL A 163 12.33 -1.64 2.47
N SER A 164 11.62 -0.56 2.87
CA SER A 164 11.28 0.53 1.93
C SER A 164 12.53 1.26 1.43
N MET A 165 13.56 1.45 2.27
CA MET A 165 14.85 1.98 1.81
C MET A 165 15.54 1.03 0.84
N THR A 166 15.46 -0.29 1.06
CA THR A 166 15.96 -1.28 0.10
C THR A 166 15.21 -1.17 -1.24
N TYR A 167 13.90 -1.02 -1.22
CA TYR A 167 13.10 -0.81 -2.43
C TYR A 167 13.51 0.47 -3.16
N ALA A 168 13.74 1.55 -2.42
CA ALA A 168 14.23 2.81 -2.98
C ALA A 168 15.60 2.66 -3.65
N CYS A 169 16.54 1.95 -3.02
CA CYS A 169 17.84 1.66 -3.63
C CYS A 169 17.72 0.86 -4.95
N LEU A 170 16.75 -0.06 -5.04
CA LEU A 170 16.53 -0.88 -6.24
C LEU A 170 15.83 -0.11 -7.37
N THR A 171 15.07 0.93 -7.06
CA THR A 171 14.20 1.62 -8.03
C THR A 171 14.62 3.05 -8.33
N GLY A 172 15.44 3.66 -7.48
CA GLY A 172 15.74 5.09 -7.51
C GLY A 172 14.64 5.97 -6.94
N ALA A 173 13.59 5.38 -6.33
CA ALA A 173 12.47 6.10 -5.74
C ALA A 173 12.86 6.82 -4.43
N ALA A 174 12.10 7.86 -4.07
CA ALA A 174 12.21 8.48 -2.75
C ALA A 174 11.39 7.70 -1.71
N VAL A 175 11.76 7.81 -0.43
CA VAL A 175 10.96 7.32 0.71
C VAL A 175 10.51 8.49 1.56
N LYS A 176 9.22 8.61 1.77
CA LYS A 176 8.61 9.59 2.67
C LYS A 176 7.87 8.89 3.80
N ILE A 177 8.08 9.32 5.03
CA ILE A 177 7.35 8.82 6.21
C ILE A 177 6.36 9.90 6.63
N ILE A 178 5.08 9.55 6.74
CA ILE A 178 4.00 10.41 7.21
C ILE A 178 3.44 9.84 8.50
N LYS A 179 3.32 10.69 9.52
CA LYS A 179 2.79 10.30 10.83
C LYS A 179 1.28 10.56 10.90
N ASN A 180 0.50 9.49 11.02
CA ASN A 180 -0.95 9.56 11.20
C ASN A 180 -1.30 9.30 12.67
N HIS A 181 -1.05 10.28 13.53
CA HIS A 181 -1.42 10.22 14.95
C HIS A 181 -2.93 10.34 15.17
N ASN A 182 -3.40 9.98 16.38
CA ASN A 182 -4.78 10.24 16.78
C ASN A 182 -5.08 11.75 16.66
N ASN A 183 -6.22 12.08 16.06
CA ASN A 183 -6.64 13.45 15.70
C ASN A 183 -5.76 14.17 14.66
N GLY A 184 -4.75 13.52 14.09
CA GLY A 184 -3.82 14.08 13.10
C GLY A 184 -4.09 13.60 11.66
N LEU A 185 -5.30 13.09 11.37
CA LEU A 185 -5.63 12.58 10.03
C LEU A 185 -5.52 13.67 8.97
N ARG A 186 -6.03 14.86 9.26
CA ARG A 186 -6.04 15.97 8.31
C ARG A 186 -4.63 16.42 7.97
N GLU A 187 -3.77 16.58 8.95
CA GLU A 187 -2.37 16.94 8.77
C GLU A 187 -1.62 15.88 7.94
N ALA A 188 -1.83 14.61 8.25
CA ALA A 188 -1.24 13.51 7.47
C ALA A 188 -1.74 13.49 6.02
N ALA A 189 -3.03 13.76 5.81
CA ALA A 189 -3.63 13.85 4.49
C ALA A 189 -3.13 15.06 3.70
N GLU A 190 -3.00 16.21 4.34
CA GLU A 190 -2.42 17.43 3.72
C GLU A 190 -0.96 17.20 3.35
N GLU A 191 -0.16 16.57 4.22
CA GLU A 191 1.22 16.20 3.91
C GLU A 191 1.29 15.26 2.70
N PHE A 192 0.40 14.26 2.62
CA PHE A 192 0.34 13.36 1.48
C PHE A 192 -0.13 14.05 0.21
N ALA A 193 -1.19 14.86 0.29
CA ALA A 193 -1.71 15.61 -0.86
C ALA A 193 -0.68 16.57 -1.49
N ASN A 194 0.23 17.11 -0.68
CA ASN A 194 1.30 17.99 -1.16
C ASN A 194 2.45 17.24 -1.87
N LEU A 195 2.46 15.90 -1.84
CA LEU A 195 3.41 15.05 -2.58
C LEU A 195 2.88 14.64 -3.97
N LEU A 196 1.57 14.78 -4.17
CA LEU A 196 0.87 14.38 -5.39
C LEU A 196 0.76 15.53 -6.38
#